data_ab361d88f1792c7e633347169324cf35
#
_entry.id   ab361d88f1792c7e633347169324cf35
#
_cell.length_a   1.000
_cell.length_b   1.000
_cell.length_c   1.000
_cell.angle_alpha   90.00
_cell.angle_beta   90.00
_cell.angle_gamma   90.00
#
_symmetry.space_group_name_H-M   'P 1'
#
loop_
_entity.id
_entity.type
_entity.pdbx_description
1 polymer ?
#
loop_
_entity_poly.entity_id
_entity_poly.type
_entity_poly.pdbx_seq_one_letter_code
_entity_poly.pdbx_strand_id
1 'polypeptide(L)'
;MLYENEKKEEFDTLIARLMKENKWLKINQYTLCLVQYPASMLSALKQAVADQEISSLDRIQLLLDMKRLCNAQRVKPSDLLSFMEAYKQENDWSVLEFEVSLLNSLYEDVDESLKVPYQEYTRQLLYHGYEVCGWDPIEGENVYETSARPLILG
;
A
#
# COMPACT_ATOMS: atom_id res chain seq x y z
N MET A 1 32.80 -10.24 -6.03
CA MET A 1 32.46 -9.29 -7.10
C MET A 1 31.86 -9.94 -8.36
N LEU A 2 32.51 -10.94 -9.02
CA LEU A 2 31.94 -11.60 -10.21
C LEU A 2 30.63 -12.34 -9.92
N TYR A 3 30.53 -13.05 -8.81
CA TYR A 3 29.37 -13.85 -8.41
C TYR A 3 28.12 -13.00 -8.06
N GLU A 4 28.30 -11.78 -7.55
CA GLU A 4 27.21 -10.83 -7.27
C GLU A 4 26.67 -10.20 -8.55
N ASN A 5 27.51 -9.97 -9.55
CA ASN A 5 27.08 -9.42 -10.84
C ASN A 5 26.28 -10.43 -11.67
N GLU A 6 26.70 -11.72 -11.69
CA GLU A 6 25.96 -12.78 -12.37
C GLU A 6 24.56 -12.98 -11.77
N LYS A 7 24.44 -13.01 -10.43
CA LYS A 7 23.13 -13.10 -9.77
C LYS A 7 22.24 -11.89 -10.01
N LYS A 8 22.82 -10.70 -10.11
CA LYS A 8 22.07 -9.50 -10.42
C LYS A 8 21.50 -9.53 -11.84
N GLU A 9 22.31 -9.99 -12.81
CA GLU A 9 21.89 -10.09 -14.21
C GLU A 9 20.80 -11.17 -14.41
N GLU A 10 20.89 -12.30 -13.70
CA GLU A 10 19.83 -13.32 -13.67
C GLU A 10 18.54 -12.78 -13.04
N PHE A 11 18.64 -12.03 -11.95
CA PHE A 11 17.50 -11.41 -11.28
C PHE A 11 16.85 -10.34 -12.17
N ASP A 12 17.62 -9.44 -12.77
CA ASP A 12 17.12 -8.41 -13.66
C ASP A 12 16.41 -9.00 -14.90
N THR A 13 16.96 -10.12 -15.43
CA THR A 13 16.36 -10.87 -16.54
C THR A 13 15.04 -11.52 -16.14
N LEU A 14 14.98 -12.12 -14.94
CA LEU A 14 13.75 -12.70 -14.39
C LEU A 14 12.68 -11.63 -14.21
N ILE A 15 13.03 -10.48 -13.63
CA ILE A 15 12.12 -9.35 -13.44
C ILE A 15 11.58 -8.86 -14.78
N ALA A 16 12.46 -8.63 -15.76
CA ALA A 16 12.05 -8.19 -17.10
C ALA A 16 11.06 -9.16 -17.77
N ARG A 17 11.27 -10.46 -17.58
CA ARG A 17 10.35 -11.50 -18.08
C ARG A 17 9.01 -11.46 -17.38
N LEU A 18 9.01 -11.36 -16.03
CA LEU A 18 7.78 -11.32 -15.23
C LEU A 18 6.96 -10.06 -15.53
N MET A 19 7.61 -8.92 -15.72
CA MET A 19 6.93 -7.69 -16.15
C MET A 19 6.32 -7.83 -17.55
N LYS A 20 7.02 -8.47 -18.49
CA LYS A 20 6.50 -8.72 -19.85
C LYS A 20 5.30 -9.67 -19.87
N GLU A 21 5.25 -10.61 -18.92
CA GLU A 21 4.17 -11.60 -18.77
C GLU A 21 3.02 -11.10 -17.90
N ASN A 22 3.04 -9.83 -17.43
CA ASN A 22 2.12 -9.26 -16.42
C ASN A 22 1.99 -10.14 -15.17
N LYS A 23 3.06 -10.82 -14.80
CA LYS A 23 3.11 -11.65 -13.59
C LYS A 23 3.81 -10.88 -12.49
N TRP A 24 3.03 -10.50 -11.49
CA TRP A 24 3.54 -9.84 -10.29
C TRP A 24 4.30 -10.83 -9.42
N LEU A 25 5.48 -10.42 -8.95
CA LEU A 25 6.23 -11.19 -7.98
C LEU A 25 5.50 -11.15 -6.63
N LYS A 26 4.79 -12.21 -6.30
CA LYS A 26 4.27 -12.46 -4.96
C LYS A 26 5.43 -12.83 -4.02
N ILE A 27 6.22 -11.84 -3.65
CA ILE A 27 7.51 -12.11 -2.98
C ILE A 27 7.32 -12.32 -1.47
N ASN A 28 6.25 -11.83 -0.86
CA ASN A 28 6.19 -11.71 0.60
C ASN A 28 5.21 -12.61 1.34
N GLN A 29 4.37 -13.38 0.67
CA GLN A 29 3.43 -14.27 1.38
C GLN A 29 4.11 -15.42 2.13
N TYR A 30 5.36 -15.75 1.81
CA TYR A 30 6.05 -16.92 2.36
C TYR A 30 7.44 -16.63 2.92
N THR A 31 7.91 -15.38 2.91
CA THR A 31 9.24 -15.02 3.37
C THR A 31 9.23 -13.77 4.25
N LEU A 32 9.95 -13.81 5.35
CA LEU A 32 10.20 -12.65 6.22
C LEU A 32 11.26 -11.74 5.58
N CYS A 33 11.00 -11.19 4.42
CA CYS A 33 11.89 -10.25 3.77
C CYS A 33 11.19 -8.91 3.51
N LEU A 34 11.98 -7.84 3.53
CA LEU A 34 11.57 -6.51 3.15
C LEU A 34 12.04 -6.25 1.72
N VAL A 35 11.13 -5.89 0.83
CA VAL A 35 11.44 -5.68 -0.58
C VAL A 35 11.43 -4.19 -0.93
N GLN A 36 12.56 -3.71 -1.43
CA GLN A 36 12.66 -2.39 -2.04
C GLN A 36 12.62 -2.54 -3.56
N TYR A 37 11.52 -2.15 -4.16
CA TYR A 37 11.33 -2.24 -5.60
C TYR A 37 12.05 -1.10 -6.34
N PRO A 38 12.65 -1.37 -7.52
CA PRO A 38 13.12 -0.32 -8.42
C PRO A 38 11.97 0.62 -8.84
N ALA A 39 12.28 1.88 -9.14
CA ALA A 39 11.25 2.88 -9.47
C ALA A 39 10.34 2.46 -10.64
N SER A 40 10.89 1.82 -11.68
CA SER A 40 10.12 1.30 -12.81
C SER A 40 9.11 0.22 -12.41
N MET A 41 9.50 -0.68 -11.51
CA MET A 41 8.62 -1.72 -11.00
C MET A 41 7.60 -1.16 -10.02
N LEU A 42 7.99 -0.19 -9.19
CA LEU A 42 7.08 0.47 -8.26
C LEU A 42 5.97 1.21 -9.01
N SER A 43 6.28 1.84 -10.16
CA SER A 43 5.27 2.47 -11.02
C SER A 43 4.28 1.45 -11.60
N ALA A 44 4.77 0.29 -12.03
CA ALA A 44 3.92 -0.78 -12.54
C ALA A 44 3.05 -1.40 -11.43
N LEU A 45 3.61 -1.59 -10.22
CA LEU A 45 2.87 -2.04 -9.05
C LEU A 45 1.79 -1.04 -8.64
N LYS A 46 2.09 0.27 -8.70
CA LYS A 46 1.12 1.33 -8.44
C LYS A 46 -0.08 1.24 -9.37
N GLN A 47 0.15 0.99 -10.67
CA GLN A 47 -0.94 0.78 -11.63
C GLN A 47 -1.75 -0.49 -11.32
N ALA A 48 -1.09 -1.61 -11.03
CA ALA A 48 -1.76 -2.87 -10.72
C ALA A 48 -2.57 -2.82 -9.41
N VAL A 49 -2.14 -2.01 -8.43
CA VAL A 49 -2.93 -1.71 -7.23
C VAL A 49 -4.18 -0.92 -7.63
N ALA A 50 -4.04 0.15 -8.40
CA ALA A 50 -5.15 0.98 -8.84
C ALA A 50 -6.19 0.21 -9.67
N ASP A 51 -5.74 -0.73 -10.48
CA ASP A 51 -6.58 -1.61 -11.30
C ASP A 51 -7.10 -2.84 -10.52
N GLN A 52 -6.77 -2.97 -9.24
CA GLN A 52 -7.14 -4.09 -8.36
C GLN A 52 -6.71 -5.48 -8.90
N GLU A 53 -5.62 -5.53 -9.68
CA GLU A 53 -5.07 -6.76 -10.23
C GLU A 53 -4.29 -7.60 -9.19
N ILE A 54 -3.98 -7.00 -8.03
CA ILE A 54 -3.22 -7.60 -6.93
C ILE A 54 -4.17 -7.94 -5.78
N SER A 55 -3.96 -9.10 -5.13
CA SER A 55 -4.78 -9.52 -4.00
C SER A 55 -4.73 -8.51 -2.84
N SER A 56 -5.80 -8.44 -2.02
CA SER A 56 -5.87 -7.56 -0.84
C SER A 56 -4.67 -7.75 0.07
N LEU A 57 -4.28 -8.99 0.33
CA LEU A 57 -3.15 -9.32 1.18
C LEU A 57 -1.82 -8.80 0.60
N ASP A 58 -1.63 -8.90 -0.72
CA ASP A 58 -0.43 -8.36 -1.37
C ASP A 58 -0.45 -6.82 -1.37
N ARG A 59 -1.63 -6.17 -1.49
CA ARG A 59 -1.78 -4.72 -1.37
C ARG A 59 -1.38 -4.23 0.03
N ILE A 60 -1.86 -4.89 1.07
CA ILE A 60 -1.45 -4.60 2.47
C ILE A 60 0.06 -4.78 2.63
N GLN A 61 0.62 -5.86 2.08
CA GLN A 61 2.05 -6.13 2.20
C GLN A 61 2.91 -5.07 1.52
N LEU A 62 2.49 -4.55 0.36
CA LEU A 62 3.18 -3.46 -0.32
C LEU A 62 3.23 -2.19 0.54
N LEU A 63 2.11 -1.81 1.16
CA LEU A 63 2.07 -0.67 2.08
C LEU A 63 2.95 -0.90 3.31
N LEU A 64 2.91 -2.11 3.87
CA LEU A 64 3.73 -2.47 5.02
C LEU A 64 5.23 -2.40 4.70
N ASP A 65 5.65 -2.88 3.53
CA ASP A 65 7.04 -2.80 3.08
C ASP A 65 7.47 -1.34 2.87
N MET A 66 6.64 -0.53 2.22
CA MET A 66 6.89 0.89 2.01
C MET A 66 7.01 1.65 3.35
N LYS A 67 6.12 1.36 4.32
CA LYS A 67 6.20 1.93 5.67
C LYS A 67 7.52 1.56 6.36
N ARG A 68 7.89 0.28 6.33
CA ARG A 68 9.15 -0.21 6.95
C ARG A 68 10.38 0.40 6.30
N LEU A 69 10.37 0.56 4.97
CA LEU A 69 11.45 1.22 4.24
C LEU A 69 11.52 2.73 4.60
N CYS A 70 10.38 3.36 4.80
CA CYS A 70 10.30 4.75 5.26
C CYS A 70 10.90 4.89 6.66
N ASN A 71 10.53 4.03 7.61
CA ASN A 71 11.09 4.01 8.96
C ASN A 71 12.61 3.73 8.96
N ALA A 72 13.09 2.94 8.02
CA ALA A 72 14.52 2.67 7.79
C ALA A 72 15.24 3.80 7.02
N GLN A 73 14.57 4.91 6.72
CA GLN A 73 15.08 6.05 5.93
C GLN A 73 15.57 5.67 4.52
N ARG A 74 15.06 4.59 3.97
CA ARG A 74 15.34 4.11 2.61
C ARG A 74 14.39 4.69 1.56
N VAL A 75 13.21 5.08 1.98
CA VAL A 75 12.14 5.70 1.17
C VAL A 75 11.70 6.96 1.90
N LYS A 76 11.40 8.01 1.14
CA LYS A 76 10.90 9.26 1.74
C LYS A 76 9.42 9.12 2.09
N PRO A 77 8.93 9.78 3.16
CA PRO A 77 7.50 9.83 3.46
C PRO A 77 6.65 10.31 2.27
N SER A 78 7.13 11.28 1.50
CA SER A 78 6.47 11.76 0.28
C SER A 78 6.28 10.68 -0.79
N ASP A 79 7.24 9.75 -0.92
CA ASP A 79 7.16 8.65 -1.88
C ASP A 79 6.14 7.60 -1.42
N LEU A 80 6.06 7.35 -0.10
CA LEU A 80 5.03 6.50 0.50
C LEU A 80 3.63 7.11 0.25
N LEU A 81 3.42 8.38 0.57
CA LEU A 81 2.14 9.05 0.32
C LEU A 81 1.80 9.05 -1.18
N SER A 82 2.78 9.33 -2.06
CA SER A 82 2.56 9.21 -3.51
C SER A 82 2.18 7.79 -3.94
N PHE A 83 2.73 6.75 -3.30
CA PHE A 83 2.34 5.37 -3.59
C PHE A 83 0.91 5.08 -3.14
N MET A 84 0.48 5.60 -1.99
CA MET A 84 -0.88 5.45 -1.46
C MET A 84 -1.96 6.03 -2.39
N GLU A 85 -1.63 6.97 -3.28
CA GLU A 85 -2.57 7.46 -4.30
C GLU A 85 -3.18 6.36 -5.19
N ALA A 86 -2.52 5.21 -5.31
CA ALA A 86 -3.04 4.07 -6.05
C ALA A 86 -4.23 3.39 -5.35
N TYR A 87 -4.42 3.64 -4.07
CA TYR A 87 -5.47 3.05 -3.24
C TYR A 87 -6.77 3.90 -3.19
N LYS A 88 -6.84 4.99 -3.91
CA LYS A 88 -8.02 5.90 -3.92
C LYS A 88 -9.35 5.23 -4.24
N GLN A 89 -9.33 4.09 -4.90
CA GLN A 89 -10.52 3.32 -5.26
C GLN A 89 -10.58 1.98 -4.50
N GLU A 90 -9.93 1.92 -3.34
CA GLU A 90 -9.93 0.72 -2.51
C GLU A 90 -11.34 0.46 -1.96
N ASN A 91 -11.73 -0.82 -1.95
CA ASN A 91 -13.03 -1.28 -1.47
C ASN A 91 -12.94 -2.51 -0.56
N ASP A 92 -11.76 -3.07 -0.37
CA ASP A 92 -11.54 -4.16 0.58
C ASP A 92 -11.36 -3.61 1.99
N TRP A 93 -12.20 -4.03 2.91
CA TRP A 93 -12.23 -3.55 4.28
C TRP A 93 -10.90 -3.77 5.04
N SER A 94 -10.20 -4.86 4.76
CA SER A 94 -8.91 -5.14 5.41
C SER A 94 -7.82 -4.18 4.93
N VAL A 95 -7.86 -3.82 3.67
CA VAL A 95 -6.93 -2.84 3.09
C VAL A 95 -7.26 -1.44 3.62
N LEU A 96 -8.52 -1.05 3.62
CA LEU A 96 -8.98 0.25 4.15
C LEU A 96 -8.61 0.44 5.63
N GLU A 97 -8.85 -0.58 6.47
CA GLU A 97 -8.44 -0.54 7.88
C GLU A 97 -6.92 -0.34 8.02
N PHE A 98 -6.14 -1.05 7.21
CA PHE A 98 -4.68 -0.90 7.22
C PHE A 98 -4.23 0.48 6.73
N GLU A 99 -4.86 1.04 5.69
CA GLU A 99 -4.58 2.40 5.21
C GLU A 99 -4.82 3.45 6.29
N VAL A 100 -5.98 3.39 6.96
CA VAL A 100 -6.31 4.30 8.06
C VAL A 100 -5.31 4.18 9.19
N SER A 101 -4.98 2.96 9.62
CA SER A 101 -3.96 2.71 10.65
C SER A 101 -2.60 3.27 10.26
N LEU A 102 -2.20 3.11 8.99
CA LEU A 102 -0.95 3.64 8.47
C LEU A 102 -0.94 5.17 8.48
N LEU A 103 -2.00 5.81 7.96
CA LEU A 103 -2.12 7.27 7.93
C LEU A 103 -2.13 7.87 9.34
N ASN A 104 -2.86 7.27 10.28
CA ASN A 104 -2.85 7.70 11.68
C ASN A 104 -1.45 7.61 12.29
N SER A 105 -0.71 6.53 12.01
CA SER A 105 0.66 6.39 12.49
C SER A 105 1.63 7.41 11.90
N LEU A 106 1.41 7.85 10.66
CA LEU A 106 2.21 8.90 10.02
C LEU A 106 1.86 10.28 10.56
N TYR A 107 0.60 10.52 10.91
CA TYR A 107 0.13 11.80 11.43
C TYR A 107 0.87 12.24 12.73
N GLU A 108 1.26 11.26 13.55
CA GLU A 108 2.02 11.53 14.78
C GLU A 108 3.38 12.18 14.51
N ASP A 109 3.98 11.87 13.34
CA ASP A 109 5.29 12.40 12.94
C ASP A 109 5.20 13.66 12.05
N VAL A 110 3.97 14.14 11.75
CA VAL A 110 3.75 15.31 10.89
C VAL A 110 3.97 16.60 11.67
N ASP A 111 4.80 17.50 11.13
CA ASP A 111 4.99 18.84 11.67
C ASP A 111 3.67 19.59 11.81
N GLU A 112 3.51 20.39 12.86
CA GLU A 112 2.26 21.12 13.15
C GLU A 112 1.79 21.98 11.97
N SER A 113 2.71 22.60 11.24
CA SER A 113 2.42 23.41 10.05
C SER A 113 1.86 22.61 8.86
N LEU A 114 2.08 21.30 8.84
CA LEU A 114 1.65 20.39 7.77
C LEU A 114 0.42 19.55 8.14
N LYS A 115 -0.06 19.63 9.37
CA LYS A 115 -1.20 18.82 9.83
C LYS A 115 -2.48 19.07 9.02
N VAL A 116 -2.78 20.34 8.74
CA VAL A 116 -3.98 20.69 7.98
C VAL A 116 -3.92 20.16 6.53
N PRO A 117 -2.86 20.42 5.74
CA PRO A 117 -2.75 19.82 4.41
C PRO A 117 -2.68 18.29 4.43
N TYR A 118 -2.09 17.68 5.47
CA TYR A 118 -2.09 16.23 5.62
C TYR A 118 -3.51 15.67 5.83
N GLN A 119 -4.30 16.29 6.70
CA GLN A 119 -5.70 15.88 6.93
C GLN A 119 -6.54 16.02 5.65
N GLU A 120 -6.32 17.06 4.87
CA GLU A 120 -7.01 17.23 3.59
C GLU A 120 -6.61 16.13 2.59
N TYR A 121 -5.31 15.83 2.50
CA TYR A 121 -4.82 14.70 1.70
C TYR A 121 -5.47 13.38 2.13
N THR A 122 -5.48 13.08 3.44
CA THR A 122 -6.06 11.85 3.99
C THR A 122 -7.56 11.75 3.67
N ARG A 123 -8.30 12.83 3.81
CA ARG A 123 -9.73 12.88 3.48
C ARG A 123 -10.00 12.58 2.01
N GLN A 124 -9.19 13.15 1.12
CA GLN A 124 -9.32 12.92 -0.32
C GLN A 124 -8.92 11.48 -0.71
N LEU A 125 -7.90 10.93 -0.07
CA LEU A 125 -7.44 9.56 -0.31
C LEU A 125 -8.51 8.54 0.09
N LEU A 126 -9.09 8.68 1.28
CA LEU A 126 -10.03 7.74 1.87
C LEU A 126 -11.50 7.99 1.48
N TYR A 127 -11.78 9.01 0.67
CA TYR A 127 -13.16 9.40 0.34
C TYR A 127 -13.99 8.23 -0.20
N HIS A 128 -13.47 7.49 -1.16
CA HIS A 128 -14.15 6.32 -1.71
C HIS A 128 -14.35 5.20 -0.67
N GLY A 129 -13.34 4.94 0.15
CA GLY A 129 -13.43 3.98 1.25
C GLY A 129 -14.56 4.32 2.24
N TYR A 130 -14.73 5.61 2.57
CA TYR A 130 -15.84 6.05 3.41
C TYR A 130 -17.21 5.82 2.75
N GLU A 131 -17.31 6.01 1.43
CA GLU A 131 -18.56 5.72 0.70
C GLU A 131 -18.85 4.21 0.69
N VAL A 132 -17.82 3.36 0.53
CA VAL A 132 -17.95 1.90 0.57
C VAL A 132 -18.39 1.41 1.97
N CYS A 133 -17.76 1.93 3.03
CA CYS A 133 -18.09 1.55 4.40
C CYS A 133 -19.47 2.02 4.82
N GLY A 134 -19.89 3.22 4.40
CA GLY A 134 -21.10 3.88 4.88
C GLY A 134 -21.05 4.16 6.39
N TRP A 135 -21.95 4.99 6.89
CA TRP A 135 -22.02 5.39 8.30
C TRP A 135 -22.80 4.39 9.16
N ASP A 136 -23.83 3.78 8.57
CA ASP A 136 -24.73 2.87 9.27
C ASP A 136 -24.50 1.42 8.84
N PRO A 137 -24.66 0.45 9.77
CA PRO A 137 -24.63 -0.97 9.43
C PRO A 137 -25.66 -1.34 8.37
N ILE A 138 -25.28 -2.21 7.44
CA ILE A 138 -26.16 -2.70 6.37
C ILE A 138 -26.65 -4.09 6.72
N GLU A 139 -27.93 -4.39 6.43
CA GLU A 139 -28.50 -5.72 6.65
C GLU A 139 -27.71 -6.80 5.84
N GLY A 140 -27.21 -7.82 6.53
CA GLY A 140 -26.39 -8.87 5.93
C GLY A 140 -24.88 -8.63 6.01
N GLU A 141 -24.45 -7.53 6.62
CA GLU A 141 -23.04 -7.24 6.90
C GLU A 141 -22.42 -8.32 7.81
N ASN A 142 -21.18 -8.70 7.54
CA ASN A 142 -20.50 -9.67 8.40
C ASN A 142 -19.93 -9.01 9.68
N VAL A 143 -19.58 -9.83 10.66
CA VAL A 143 -19.08 -9.38 11.97
C VAL A 143 -17.79 -8.55 11.84
N TYR A 144 -16.92 -8.88 10.87
CA TYR A 144 -15.70 -8.16 10.65
C TYR A 144 -15.97 -6.73 10.12
N GLU A 145 -16.83 -6.58 9.12
CA GLU A 145 -17.23 -5.29 8.55
C GLU A 145 -17.84 -4.37 9.62
N THR A 146 -18.75 -4.92 10.45
CA THR A 146 -19.34 -4.19 11.58
C THR A 146 -18.27 -3.72 12.57
N SER A 147 -17.24 -4.54 12.83
CA SER A 147 -16.16 -4.21 13.77
C SER A 147 -15.14 -3.22 13.17
N ALA A 148 -14.85 -3.33 11.88
CA ALA A 148 -13.88 -2.49 11.19
C ALA A 148 -14.42 -1.08 10.88
N ARG A 149 -15.73 -0.93 10.70
CA ARG A 149 -16.37 0.36 10.38
C ARG A 149 -15.94 1.51 11.31
N PRO A 150 -16.03 1.39 12.66
CA PRO A 150 -15.61 2.48 13.56
C PRO A 150 -14.11 2.80 13.43
N LEU A 151 -13.28 1.82 13.09
CA LEU A 151 -11.84 2.01 12.90
C LEU A 151 -11.53 2.77 11.60
N ILE A 152 -12.34 2.53 10.56
CA ILE A 152 -12.19 3.18 9.25
C ILE A 152 -12.74 4.62 9.28
N LEU A 153 -13.86 4.83 9.95
CA LEU A 153 -14.56 6.12 10.00
C LEU A 153 -14.07 7.06 11.11
N GLY A 154 -13.40 6.53 12.15
CA GLY A 154 -12.94 7.28 13.33
C GLY A 154 -11.65 7.97 13.18
#